data_0a38b42fc4096d0002f9bc4003f3dbc8
#
_entry.id   0a38b42fc4096d0002f9bc4003f3dbc8
#
_cell.length_a   1.000
_cell.length_b   1.000
_cell.length_c   1.000
_cell.angle_alpha   90.00
_cell.angle_beta   90.00
_cell.angle_gamma   90.00
#
_symmetry.space_group_name_H-M   'P 1'
#
loop_
_entity.id
_entity.type
_entity.pdbx_description
1 polymer ?
#
loop_
_entity_poly.entity_id
_entity_poly.type
_entity_poly.pdbx_seq_one_letter_code
_entity_poly.pdbx_strand_id
1 'polypeptide(L)'
;MKQIKYKENLENSRNNVIIFMAIVVVAIIVLLGRYAQLALVKKVNQVDLTQLNQSVPNRSSIELARRGNLYDHKGQPIAMDTTSYSIYAVLKGDWAEGKIVKDYEKTAQVLSNYLDLSPEEILAYLQTPNVDQVEFGSAGAKLSPQTKEAIENQDLSGIGFHSETSRMYINDFYASHLIGYVKKVQEMDPHRVIFKGESGIEAAYDEWLSGENQMGPNNYPVGQDIYLTLDHRLQNGLEDILQDIYRRYQPKQVGAYLVEVKSGKLLAAGQRPSFNLNTKEGIDDLWQNLMVEAAYEPGSTIKILTMAEAIDQGVIKENDGFKSGSVEVYNYTVRDYNKYGWGWLNFDEGLIRSSNVGMVELVKRMGDDNWVTSLRKMGFGTTTASRLPNETTGNLDFSNPVSRIMSGFGQGFSATPIQLMQAFTSIANQGEMVKIQYIEHVANQSYKRQVLGQA
;
A
#
# COMPACT_ATOMS: atom_id res chain seq x y z
N MET A 1 -54.96 68.98 36.61
CA MET A 1 -55.43 68.01 35.56
C MET A 1 -54.29 67.23 34.83
N LYS A 2 -53.14 67.81 34.47
CA LYS A 2 -52.04 67.07 33.76
C LYS A 2 -51.35 66.02 34.62
N GLN A 3 -51.20 66.21 35.90
CA GLN A 3 -50.51 65.22 36.79
C GLN A 3 -51.34 63.96 37.08
N ILE A 4 -52.68 64.06 37.08
CA ILE A 4 -53.56 62.91 37.31
C ILE A 4 -53.56 61.99 36.08
N LYS A 5 -53.62 62.53 34.86
CA LYS A 5 -53.51 61.75 33.61
C LYS A 5 -52.18 61.07 33.45
N TYR A 6 -51.09 61.62 33.97
CA TYR A 6 -49.77 61.00 33.88
C TYR A 6 -49.64 59.79 34.83
N LYS A 7 -50.24 59.87 36.02
CA LYS A 7 -50.27 58.72 36.95
C LYS A 7 -51.13 57.56 36.45
N GLU A 8 -52.32 57.86 35.87
CA GLU A 8 -53.20 56.85 35.26
C GLU A 8 -52.53 56.14 34.06
N ASN A 9 -51.83 56.88 33.21
CA ASN A 9 -51.09 56.27 32.10
C ASN A 9 -49.91 55.39 32.56
N LEU A 10 -49.23 55.72 33.64
CA LEU A 10 -48.19 54.96 34.24
C LEU A 10 -48.72 53.67 34.90
N GLU A 11 -49.85 53.71 35.58
CA GLU A 11 -50.50 52.52 36.15
C GLU A 11 -51.04 51.58 35.07
N ASN A 12 -51.67 52.11 34.03
CA ASN A 12 -52.12 51.31 32.90
C ASN A 12 -50.96 50.70 32.13
N SER A 13 -49.84 51.39 31.93
CA SER A 13 -48.63 50.84 31.31
C SER A 13 -48.03 49.75 32.17
N ARG A 14 -47.95 49.87 33.49
CA ARG A 14 -47.49 48.88 34.44
C ARG A 14 -48.38 47.63 34.44
N ASN A 15 -49.70 47.82 34.42
CA ASN A 15 -50.64 46.69 34.36
C ASN A 15 -50.53 45.92 33.02
N ASN A 16 -50.34 46.61 31.91
CA ASN A 16 -50.14 45.98 30.60
C ASN A 16 -48.83 45.19 30.56
N VAL A 17 -47.78 45.70 31.17
CA VAL A 17 -46.49 44.94 31.29
C VAL A 17 -46.67 43.70 32.16
N ILE A 18 -47.39 43.80 33.28
CA ILE A 18 -47.70 42.69 34.15
C ILE A 18 -48.52 41.60 33.42
N ILE A 19 -49.56 42.02 32.68
CA ILE A 19 -50.40 41.14 31.89
C ILE A 19 -49.56 40.45 30.78
N PHE A 20 -48.70 41.20 30.10
CA PHE A 20 -47.80 40.65 29.09
C PHE A 20 -46.82 39.59 29.69
N MET A 21 -46.21 39.92 30.84
CA MET A 21 -45.35 38.97 31.55
C MET A 21 -46.11 37.72 32.00
N ALA A 22 -47.35 37.87 32.47
CA ALA A 22 -48.21 36.73 32.84
C ALA A 22 -48.51 35.83 31.63
N ILE A 23 -48.79 36.40 30.47
CA ILE A 23 -49.01 35.64 29.21
C ILE A 23 -47.73 34.88 28.81
N VAL A 24 -46.57 35.51 28.91
CA VAL A 24 -45.27 34.87 28.59
C VAL A 24 -44.99 33.69 29.55
N VAL A 25 -45.26 33.90 30.86
CA VAL A 25 -45.08 32.83 31.85
C VAL A 25 -46.03 31.65 31.59
N VAL A 26 -47.28 31.91 31.26
CA VAL A 26 -48.26 30.87 30.88
C VAL A 26 -47.81 30.14 29.60
N ALA A 27 -47.31 30.86 28.59
CA ALA A 27 -46.79 30.23 27.38
C ALA A 27 -45.57 29.32 27.67
N ILE A 28 -44.68 29.76 28.53
CA ILE A 28 -43.54 28.97 28.99
C ILE A 28 -44.00 27.71 29.73
N ILE A 29 -44.97 27.83 30.63
CA ILE A 29 -45.53 26.66 31.38
C ILE A 29 -46.18 25.67 30.43
N VAL A 30 -46.94 26.14 29.41
CA VAL A 30 -47.53 25.28 28.39
C VAL A 30 -46.47 24.57 27.55
N LEU A 31 -45.41 25.28 27.16
CA LEU A 31 -44.26 24.70 26.44
C LEU A 31 -43.54 23.66 27.29
N LEU A 32 -43.26 23.94 28.54
CA LEU A 32 -42.62 23.00 29.47
C LEU A 32 -43.51 21.77 29.73
N GLY A 33 -44.81 21.98 29.92
CA GLY A 33 -45.79 20.90 30.05
C GLY A 33 -45.83 19.99 28.80
N ARG A 34 -45.78 20.60 27.60
CA ARG A 34 -45.71 19.84 26.35
C ARG A 34 -44.41 19.08 26.20
N TYR A 35 -43.29 19.68 26.59
CA TYR A 35 -41.97 18.99 26.63
C TYR A 35 -41.94 17.82 27.61
N ALA A 36 -42.48 18.03 28.81
CA ALA A 36 -42.60 16.96 29.81
C ALA A 36 -43.52 15.83 29.31
N GLN A 37 -44.61 16.17 28.64
CA GLN A 37 -45.49 15.17 28.03
C GLN A 37 -44.78 14.39 26.95
N LEU A 38 -44.00 15.01 26.07
CA LEU A 38 -43.20 14.34 25.04
C LEU A 38 -42.08 13.46 25.62
N ALA A 39 -41.51 13.89 26.73
CA ALA A 39 -40.43 13.13 27.42
C ALA A 39 -40.97 11.92 28.22
N LEU A 40 -42.16 12.02 28.80
CA LEU A 40 -42.73 10.98 29.67
C LEU A 40 -43.71 10.03 28.95
N VAL A 41 -44.37 10.50 27.90
CA VAL A 41 -45.37 9.70 27.15
C VAL A 41 -44.68 9.03 25.94
N LYS A 42 -44.49 7.75 26.00
CA LYS A 42 -43.85 6.96 24.93
C LYS A 42 -44.65 6.88 23.62
N LYS A 43 -45.89 7.35 23.58
CA LYS A 43 -46.75 7.36 22.37
C LYS A 43 -47.38 8.72 22.17
N VAL A 44 -47.27 9.30 20.96
CA VAL A 44 -47.92 10.53 20.53
C VAL A 44 -48.62 10.25 19.20
N ASN A 45 -49.93 10.57 19.14
CA ASN A 45 -50.77 10.34 17.97
C ASN A 45 -50.70 8.93 17.37
N GLN A 46 -50.74 7.90 18.24
CA GLN A 46 -50.59 6.46 17.89
C GLN A 46 -49.23 6.05 17.39
N VAL A 47 -48.25 6.92 17.32
CA VAL A 47 -46.87 6.57 16.95
C VAL A 47 -46.05 6.33 18.22
N ASP A 48 -45.47 5.15 18.34
CA ASP A 48 -44.58 4.77 19.44
C ASP A 48 -43.19 5.38 19.23
N LEU A 49 -42.86 6.40 20.02
CA LEU A 49 -41.58 7.10 19.92
C LEU A 49 -40.35 6.23 20.26
N THR A 50 -40.58 5.10 20.94
CA THR A 50 -39.49 4.15 21.23
C THR A 50 -39.16 3.30 19.99
N GLN A 51 -40.11 3.06 19.10
CA GLN A 51 -39.85 2.38 17.83
C GLN A 51 -39.16 3.30 16.80
N LEU A 52 -39.47 4.60 16.83
CA LEU A 52 -38.74 5.61 16.03
C LEU A 52 -37.27 5.72 16.44
N ASN A 53 -36.98 5.56 17.75
CA ASN A 53 -35.59 5.57 18.24
C ASN A 53 -34.83 4.28 17.92
N GLN A 54 -35.54 3.18 17.63
CA GLN A 54 -34.93 1.93 17.14
C GLN A 54 -34.82 1.91 15.60
N SER A 55 -35.60 2.72 14.90
CA SER A 55 -35.57 2.82 13.43
C SER A 55 -34.68 3.97 12.91
N VAL A 56 -34.27 4.89 13.77
CA VAL A 56 -33.18 5.83 13.45
C VAL A 56 -31.88 5.11 13.81
N PRO A 57 -31.08 4.62 12.86
CA PRO A 57 -29.75 4.13 13.18
C PRO A 57 -29.07 5.25 13.94
N ASN A 58 -28.63 4.93 15.15
CA ASN A 58 -27.83 5.83 15.96
C ASN A 58 -26.72 6.37 15.05
N ARG A 59 -26.76 7.64 14.68
CA ARG A 59 -25.70 8.33 13.92
C ARG A 59 -24.42 8.53 14.76
N SER A 60 -24.28 7.77 15.85
CA SER A 60 -22.96 7.50 16.39
C SER A 60 -22.24 6.65 15.35
N SER A 61 -21.42 7.32 14.52
CA SER A 61 -20.42 6.74 13.64
C SER A 61 -20.65 5.23 13.43
N ILE A 62 -21.34 4.86 12.35
CA ILE A 62 -21.23 3.50 11.84
C ILE A 62 -19.72 3.36 11.63
N GLU A 63 -19.03 2.73 12.58
CA GLU A 63 -17.68 2.24 12.33
C GLU A 63 -17.85 1.15 11.29
N LEU A 64 -17.78 1.57 10.03
CA LEU A 64 -17.70 0.68 8.89
C LEU A 64 -16.49 -0.23 9.11
N ALA A 65 -16.58 -1.47 8.66
CA ALA A 65 -15.44 -2.37 8.58
C ALA A 65 -14.26 -1.60 7.99
N ARG A 66 -13.23 -1.34 8.83
CA ARG A 66 -12.08 -0.53 8.47
C ARG A 66 -10.89 -1.43 8.26
N ARG A 67 -10.30 -1.36 7.07
CA ARG A 67 -9.02 -2.00 6.82
C ARG A 67 -7.91 -1.28 7.59
N GLY A 68 -6.99 -2.04 8.20
CA GLY A 68 -5.83 -1.47 8.88
C GLY A 68 -4.98 -0.62 7.95
N ASN A 69 -4.36 0.42 8.49
CA ASN A 69 -3.48 1.30 7.72
C ASN A 69 -2.07 0.69 7.61
N LEU A 70 -1.35 1.11 6.57
CA LEU A 70 0.09 0.86 6.44
C LEU A 70 0.85 2.15 6.75
N TYR A 71 1.88 2.03 7.58
CA TYR A 71 2.75 3.14 7.97
C TYR A 71 4.22 2.79 7.71
N ASP A 72 5.05 3.81 7.51
CA ASP A 72 6.51 3.67 7.55
C ASP A 72 7.02 3.47 8.99
N HIS A 73 8.33 3.30 9.18
CA HIS A 73 8.94 3.10 10.49
C HIS A 73 8.78 4.30 11.44
N LYS A 74 8.42 5.49 10.94
CA LYS A 74 8.15 6.71 11.72
C LYS A 74 6.68 6.99 11.92
N GLY A 75 5.79 6.14 11.42
CA GLY A 75 4.35 6.32 11.52
C GLY A 75 3.79 7.27 10.47
N GLN A 76 4.52 7.56 9.39
CA GLN A 76 3.95 8.27 8.25
C GLN A 76 3.05 7.33 7.45
N PRO A 77 1.83 7.74 7.10
CA PRO A 77 0.90 6.86 6.40
C PRO A 77 1.36 6.58 4.97
N ILE A 78 1.27 5.30 4.59
CA ILE A 78 1.53 4.80 3.23
C ILE A 78 0.21 4.44 2.54
N ALA A 79 -0.66 3.70 3.24
CA ALA A 79 -1.98 3.33 2.76
C ALA A 79 -3.01 3.46 3.87
N MET A 80 -4.19 4.04 3.55
CA MET A 80 -5.29 4.24 4.49
C MET A 80 -6.64 4.20 3.78
N ASP A 81 -7.68 3.88 4.53
CA ASP A 81 -9.03 4.01 4.04
C ASP A 81 -9.47 5.48 4.12
N THR A 82 -10.11 5.96 3.07
CA THR A 82 -10.64 7.32 2.96
C THR A 82 -12.02 7.29 2.33
N THR A 83 -12.75 8.40 2.48
CA THR A 83 -13.98 8.62 1.72
C THR A 83 -13.63 9.25 0.39
N SER A 84 -14.03 8.63 -0.69
CA SER A 84 -14.00 9.20 -2.03
C SER A 84 -15.43 9.40 -2.55
N TYR A 85 -15.55 10.09 -3.67
CA TYR A 85 -16.83 10.43 -4.26
C TYR A 85 -16.87 10.02 -5.73
N SER A 86 -18.01 9.48 -6.16
CA SER A 86 -18.30 9.26 -7.56
C SER A 86 -19.35 10.27 -8.00
N ILE A 87 -19.05 11.04 -9.04
CA ILE A 87 -19.95 12.05 -9.60
C ILE A 87 -20.93 11.42 -10.57
N TYR A 88 -22.17 11.87 -10.50
CA TYR A 88 -23.21 11.51 -11.46
C TYR A 88 -24.00 12.74 -11.92
N ALA A 89 -24.62 12.62 -13.08
CA ALA A 89 -25.51 13.62 -13.64
C ALA A 89 -26.92 13.06 -13.82
N VAL A 90 -27.93 13.75 -13.30
CA VAL A 90 -29.34 13.44 -13.47
C VAL A 90 -29.85 14.14 -14.73
N LEU A 91 -30.28 13.37 -15.73
CA LEU A 91 -30.68 13.89 -17.03
C LEU A 91 -32.21 14.08 -17.15
N LYS A 92 -32.98 13.19 -16.50
CA LYS A 92 -34.44 13.22 -16.45
C LYS A 92 -34.96 12.42 -15.25
N GLY A 93 -36.24 12.55 -14.97
CA GLY A 93 -36.97 11.79 -13.93
C GLY A 93 -37.79 12.68 -13.03
N ASP A 94 -39.05 12.29 -12.82
CA ASP A 94 -40.00 13.00 -11.95
C ASP A 94 -39.56 13.02 -10.49
N TRP A 95 -38.78 12.01 -10.07
CA TRP A 95 -38.19 11.87 -8.73
C TRP A 95 -37.13 12.95 -8.42
N ALA A 96 -36.58 13.59 -9.45
CA ALA A 96 -35.49 14.58 -9.29
C ALA A 96 -35.99 15.98 -8.88
N GLU A 97 -37.31 16.18 -8.73
CA GLU A 97 -37.93 17.47 -8.33
C GLU A 97 -37.38 18.67 -9.12
N GLY A 98 -37.08 18.48 -10.41
CA GLY A 98 -36.51 19.52 -11.27
C GLY A 98 -34.98 19.74 -11.11
N LYS A 99 -34.30 19.00 -10.30
CA LYS A 99 -32.82 18.98 -10.16
C LYS A 99 -32.20 18.12 -11.24
N ILE A 100 -32.35 18.51 -12.48
CA ILE A 100 -31.78 17.86 -13.67
C ILE A 100 -30.73 18.78 -14.29
N VAL A 101 -29.84 18.21 -15.11
CA VAL A 101 -28.90 19.01 -15.92
C VAL A 101 -29.69 19.81 -16.94
N LYS A 102 -29.57 21.15 -16.88
CA LYS A 102 -30.32 22.08 -17.75
C LYS A 102 -29.51 22.54 -18.96
N ASP A 103 -28.21 22.69 -18.78
CA ASP A 103 -27.27 23.18 -19.79
C ASP A 103 -26.12 22.18 -19.92
N TYR A 104 -26.21 21.34 -20.94
CA TYR A 104 -25.24 20.25 -21.15
C TYR A 104 -23.87 20.76 -21.56
N GLU A 105 -23.84 21.80 -22.44
CA GLU A 105 -22.58 22.38 -22.92
C GLU A 105 -21.82 23.06 -21.79
N LYS A 106 -22.51 23.92 -21.00
CA LYS A 106 -21.91 24.57 -19.83
C LYS A 106 -21.44 23.54 -18.80
N THR A 107 -22.24 22.51 -18.52
CA THR A 107 -21.88 21.47 -17.57
C THR A 107 -20.65 20.71 -18.02
N ALA A 108 -20.57 20.32 -19.32
CA ALA A 108 -19.42 19.65 -19.89
C ALA A 108 -18.15 20.50 -19.82
N GLN A 109 -18.25 21.78 -20.19
CA GLN A 109 -17.14 22.73 -20.13
C GLN A 109 -16.59 22.91 -18.71
N VAL A 110 -17.48 23.00 -17.70
CA VAL A 110 -17.05 23.16 -16.30
C VAL A 110 -16.45 21.89 -15.76
N LEU A 111 -17.10 20.75 -15.97
CA LEU A 111 -16.62 19.47 -15.44
C LEU A 111 -15.27 19.02 -16.04
N SER A 112 -14.96 19.40 -17.28
CA SER A 112 -13.66 19.11 -17.90
C SER A 112 -12.45 19.74 -17.17
N ASN A 113 -12.67 20.73 -16.32
CA ASN A 113 -11.62 21.31 -15.47
C ASN A 113 -11.31 20.44 -14.23
N TYR A 114 -12.14 19.47 -13.93
CA TYR A 114 -12.06 18.65 -12.70
C TYR A 114 -11.96 17.15 -12.97
N LEU A 115 -12.43 16.70 -14.14
CA LEU A 115 -12.40 15.33 -14.59
C LEU A 115 -11.37 15.18 -15.69
N ASP A 116 -10.70 14.04 -15.76
CA ASP A 116 -9.78 13.72 -16.85
C ASP A 116 -10.56 13.26 -18.09
N LEU A 117 -11.40 14.18 -18.61
CA LEU A 117 -12.22 14.02 -19.79
C LEU A 117 -12.32 15.35 -20.54
N SER A 118 -12.33 15.28 -21.87
CA SER A 118 -12.60 16.45 -22.71
C SER A 118 -14.08 16.90 -22.59
N PRO A 119 -14.40 18.17 -22.89
CA PRO A 119 -15.78 18.62 -22.91
C PRO A 119 -16.68 17.80 -23.83
N GLU A 120 -16.15 17.34 -24.96
CA GLU A 120 -16.84 16.52 -25.96
C GLU A 120 -17.20 15.14 -25.40
N GLU A 121 -16.27 14.50 -24.66
CA GLU A 121 -16.50 13.22 -24.01
C GLU A 121 -17.55 13.34 -22.91
N ILE A 122 -17.48 14.38 -22.07
CA ILE A 122 -18.50 14.64 -21.05
C ILE A 122 -19.85 14.90 -21.67
N LEU A 123 -19.90 15.69 -22.76
CA LEU A 123 -21.14 15.95 -23.48
C LEU A 123 -21.76 14.68 -24.05
N ALA A 124 -20.94 13.73 -24.54
CA ALA A 124 -21.42 12.44 -25.00
C ALA A 124 -22.09 11.63 -23.87
N TYR A 125 -21.54 11.65 -22.64
CA TYR A 125 -22.20 11.05 -21.49
C TYR A 125 -23.53 11.72 -21.17
N LEU A 126 -23.58 13.06 -21.16
CA LEU A 126 -24.80 13.81 -20.86
C LEU A 126 -25.89 13.64 -21.92
N GLN A 127 -25.52 13.32 -23.16
CA GLN A 127 -26.46 13.09 -24.26
C GLN A 127 -26.86 11.62 -24.43
N THR A 128 -26.49 10.74 -23.51
CA THR A 128 -26.83 9.31 -23.58
C THR A 128 -28.36 9.13 -23.64
N PRO A 129 -28.91 8.48 -24.67
CA PRO A 129 -30.36 8.37 -24.84
C PRO A 129 -30.98 7.38 -23.85
N ASN A 130 -32.22 7.67 -23.45
CA ASN A 130 -33.08 6.77 -22.65
C ASN A 130 -32.53 6.36 -21.29
N VAL A 131 -31.70 7.19 -20.66
CA VAL A 131 -31.23 7.01 -19.29
C VAL A 131 -31.68 8.19 -18.41
N ASP A 132 -31.93 7.92 -17.14
CA ASP A 132 -32.33 8.96 -16.18
C ASP A 132 -31.11 9.60 -15.52
N GLN A 133 -30.02 8.85 -15.39
CA GLN A 133 -28.78 9.25 -14.76
C GLN A 133 -27.60 8.66 -15.50
N VAL A 134 -26.48 9.37 -15.52
CA VAL A 134 -25.20 8.89 -16.05
C VAL A 134 -24.08 9.09 -15.04
N GLU A 135 -23.07 8.21 -15.07
CA GLU A 135 -21.79 8.33 -14.39
C GLU A 135 -20.69 8.53 -15.43
N PHE A 136 -19.56 9.13 -15.04
CA PHE A 136 -18.50 9.49 -15.99
C PHE A 136 -17.36 8.47 -15.99
N GLY A 137 -17.67 7.19 -15.78
CA GLY A 137 -16.70 6.10 -15.79
C GLY A 137 -15.59 6.27 -14.74
N SER A 138 -14.38 5.83 -15.07
CA SER A 138 -13.23 5.93 -14.15
C SER A 138 -12.81 7.37 -13.85
N ALA A 139 -13.02 8.30 -14.76
CA ALA A 139 -12.68 9.71 -14.57
C ALA A 139 -13.61 10.42 -13.58
N GLY A 140 -14.87 9.94 -13.47
CA GLY A 140 -15.84 10.44 -12.49
C GLY A 140 -15.81 9.73 -11.15
N ALA A 141 -14.97 8.71 -10.97
CA ALA A 141 -14.87 7.91 -9.76
C ALA A 141 -13.70 8.33 -8.86
N LYS A 142 -13.75 7.98 -7.58
CA LYS A 142 -12.67 8.22 -6.58
C LYS A 142 -12.24 9.69 -6.45
N LEU A 143 -13.15 10.62 -6.67
CA LEU A 143 -12.87 12.04 -6.50
C LEU A 143 -12.56 12.37 -5.04
N SER A 144 -11.61 13.29 -4.83
CA SER A 144 -11.27 13.77 -3.50
C SER A 144 -12.38 14.64 -2.90
N PRO A 145 -12.46 14.79 -1.56
CA PRO A 145 -13.37 15.74 -0.92
C PRO A 145 -13.20 17.17 -1.47
N GLN A 146 -11.98 17.59 -1.77
CA GLN A 146 -11.65 18.90 -2.31
C GLN A 146 -12.21 19.08 -3.73
N THR A 147 -12.04 18.07 -4.59
CA THR A 147 -12.59 18.07 -5.95
C THR A 147 -14.12 18.12 -5.93
N LYS A 148 -14.74 17.32 -5.04
CA LYS A 148 -16.19 17.35 -4.83
C LYS A 148 -16.66 18.76 -4.44
N GLU A 149 -16.07 19.37 -3.42
CA GLU A 149 -16.40 20.71 -2.95
C GLU A 149 -16.19 21.77 -4.05
N ALA A 150 -15.11 21.67 -4.81
CA ALA A 150 -14.83 22.56 -5.93
C ALA A 150 -15.89 22.48 -7.04
N ILE A 151 -16.41 21.28 -7.33
CA ILE A 151 -17.50 21.09 -8.30
C ILE A 151 -18.83 21.57 -7.71
N GLU A 152 -19.14 21.29 -6.44
CA GLU A 152 -20.36 21.75 -5.77
C GLU A 152 -20.45 23.29 -5.77
N ASN A 153 -19.34 24.00 -5.59
CA ASN A 153 -19.26 25.46 -5.63
C ASN A 153 -19.54 26.05 -7.03
N GLN A 154 -19.60 25.22 -8.10
CA GLN A 154 -20.00 25.68 -9.45
C GLN A 154 -21.52 25.75 -9.62
N ASP A 155 -22.29 25.28 -8.63
CA ASP A 155 -23.76 25.30 -8.61
C ASP A 155 -24.39 24.70 -9.89
N LEU A 156 -23.87 23.57 -10.33
CA LEU A 156 -24.36 22.87 -11.52
C LEU A 156 -25.62 22.08 -11.18
N SER A 157 -26.75 22.46 -11.80
CA SER A 157 -28.01 21.76 -11.63
C SER A 157 -27.89 20.29 -12.13
N GLY A 158 -28.42 19.35 -11.37
CA GLY A 158 -28.48 17.93 -11.76
C GLY A 158 -27.19 17.15 -11.52
N ILE A 159 -26.13 17.77 -10.99
CA ILE A 159 -24.91 17.09 -10.58
C ILE A 159 -25.03 16.64 -9.13
N GLY A 160 -24.66 15.40 -8.87
CA GLY A 160 -24.66 14.80 -7.53
C GLY A 160 -23.45 13.90 -7.30
N PHE A 161 -23.31 13.46 -6.04
CA PHE A 161 -22.19 12.64 -5.63
C PHE A 161 -22.65 11.46 -4.77
N HIS A 162 -22.13 10.28 -5.07
CA HIS A 162 -22.17 9.12 -4.17
C HIS A 162 -20.87 9.08 -3.37
N SER A 163 -20.97 8.97 -2.04
CA SER A 163 -19.79 8.73 -1.19
C SER A 163 -19.51 7.23 -1.14
N GLU A 164 -18.26 6.87 -1.26
CA GLU A 164 -17.81 5.48 -1.11
C GLU A 164 -16.50 5.40 -0.33
N THR A 165 -16.29 4.29 0.37
CA THR A 165 -15.01 4.00 0.99
C THR A 165 -14.02 3.57 -0.09
N SER A 166 -12.84 4.16 -0.05
CA SER A 166 -11.74 3.92 -0.98
C SER A 166 -10.45 3.65 -0.22
N ARG A 167 -9.63 2.74 -0.72
CA ARG A 167 -8.25 2.56 -0.25
C ARG A 167 -7.37 3.57 -0.96
N MET A 168 -6.70 4.44 -0.20
CA MET A 168 -5.84 5.49 -0.72
C MET A 168 -4.38 5.18 -0.38
N TYR A 169 -3.52 5.28 -1.37
CA TYR A 169 -2.06 5.20 -1.23
C TYR A 169 -1.50 6.62 -1.39
N ILE A 170 -0.80 7.10 -0.35
CA ILE A 170 -0.41 8.52 -0.24
C ILE A 170 0.55 8.93 -1.37
N ASN A 171 1.44 8.04 -1.77
CA ASN A 171 2.37 8.26 -2.88
C ASN A 171 2.13 7.19 -3.95
N ASP A 172 1.69 7.61 -5.10
CA ASP A 172 1.22 6.75 -6.21
C ASP A 172 2.17 5.62 -6.60
N PHE A 173 3.49 5.88 -6.62
CA PHE A 173 4.51 4.92 -7.08
C PHE A 173 5.42 4.41 -5.96
N TYR A 174 5.09 4.67 -4.71
CA TYR A 174 5.91 4.35 -3.54
C TYR A 174 5.99 2.84 -3.29
N ALA A 175 7.16 2.24 -3.57
CA ALA A 175 7.40 0.80 -3.39
C ALA A 175 6.25 -0.09 -3.92
N SER A 176 5.67 0.25 -5.08
CA SER A 176 4.36 -0.24 -5.53
C SER A 176 4.23 -1.76 -5.48
N HIS A 177 5.26 -2.50 -5.93
CA HIS A 177 5.23 -3.96 -5.95
C HIS A 177 5.39 -4.59 -4.56
N LEU A 178 6.07 -3.89 -3.64
CA LEU A 178 6.18 -4.33 -2.25
C LEU A 178 4.89 -4.05 -1.47
N ILE A 179 4.35 -2.83 -1.58
CA ILE A 179 3.09 -2.45 -0.92
C ILE A 179 1.95 -3.28 -1.49
N GLY A 180 1.83 -3.36 -2.81
CA GLY A 180 0.72 -4.01 -3.47
C GLY A 180 -0.56 -3.18 -3.42
N TYR A 181 -1.66 -3.77 -3.84
CA TYR A 181 -2.95 -3.11 -3.92
C TYR A 181 -4.10 -4.02 -3.51
N VAL A 182 -5.24 -3.41 -3.27
CA VAL A 182 -6.48 -4.10 -2.92
C VAL A 182 -7.47 -4.10 -4.08
N LYS A 183 -8.40 -5.03 -4.00
CA LYS A 183 -9.60 -5.11 -4.83
C LYS A 183 -10.83 -4.97 -3.94
N LYS A 184 -11.81 -4.21 -4.42
CA LYS A 184 -13.12 -4.10 -3.80
C LYS A 184 -13.87 -5.43 -3.99
N VAL A 185 -14.34 -6.03 -2.90
CA VAL A 185 -15.17 -7.22 -2.94
C VAL A 185 -16.63 -6.78 -2.80
N GLN A 186 -17.47 -7.25 -3.72
CA GLN A 186 -18.90 -6.94 -3.68
C GLN A 186 -19.58 -7.89 -2.67
N GLU A 187 -20.14 -7.35 -1.60
CA GLU A 187 -20.96 -8.10 -0.64
C GLU A 187 -22.47 -7.91 -0.90
N MET A 188 -23.29 -8.75 -0.23
CA MET A 188 -24.76 -8.63 -0.30
C MET A 188 -25.28 -7.34 0.35
N ASP A 189 -24.51 -6.73 1.26
CA ASP A 189 -24.82 -5.43 1.86
C ASP A 189 -24.22 -4.30 1.02
N PRO A 190 -25.04 -3.49 0.31
CA PRO A 190 -24.54 -2.39 -0.51
C PRO A 190 -23.88 -1.27 0.30
N HIS A 191 -24.06 -1.26 1.62
CA HIS A 191 -23.43 -0.28 2.53
C HIS A 191 -22.08 -0.75 3.08
N ARG A 192 -21.66 -1.98 2.78
CA ARG A 192 -20.41 -2.57 3.26
C ARG A 192 -19.41 -2.73 2.12
N VAL A 193 -18.35 -1.97 2.16
CA VAL A 193 -17.21 -2.12 1.26
C VAL A 193 -16.12 -2.90 1.98
N ILE A 194 -15.77 -4.05 1.42
CA ILE A 194 -14.64 -4.86 1.87
C ILE A 194 -13.55 -4.79 0.81
N PHE A 195 -12.33 -4.55 1.26
CA PHE A 195 -11.13 -4.63 0.45
C PHE A 195 -10.40 -5.94 0.73
N LYS A 196 -10.01 -6.64 -0.33
CA LYS A 196 -9.13 -7.81 -0.29
C LYS A 196 -7.80 -7.47 -0.92
N GLY A 197 -6.71 -7.85 -0.27
CA GLY A 197 -5.36 -7.71 -0.83
C GLY A 197 -5.15 -8.61 -2.04
N GLU A 198 -4.62 -8.06 -3.13
CA GLU A 198 -4.36 -8.79 -4.38
C GLU A 198 -2.86 -9.04 -4.62
N SER A 199 -1.99 -8.15 -4.12
CA SER A 199 -0.54 -8.29 -4.28
C SER A 199 0.22 -7.66 -3.11
N GLY A 200 1.53 -7.89 -3.05
CA GLY A 200 2.43 -7.28 -2.10
C GLY A 200 2.05 -7.52 -0.64
N ILE A 201 2.33 -6.53 0.21
CA ILE A 201 2.00 -6.55 1.65
C ILE A 201 0.49 -6.56 1.87
N GLU A 202 -0.28 -5.86 1.03
CA GLU A 202 -1.73 -5.86 1.11
C GLU A 202 -2.30 -7.28 1.03
N ALA A 203 -1.75 -8.16 0.19
CA ALA A 203 -2.15 -9.56 0.09
C ALA A 203 -1.50 -10.44 1.17
N ALA A 204 -0.21 -10.26 1.42
CA ALA A 204 0.55 -11.08 2.37
C ALA A 204 0.03 -10.96 3.81
N TYR A 205 -0.55 -9.81 4.15
CA TYR A 205 -1.07 -9.47 5.47
C TYR A 205 -2.57 -9.16 5.46
N ASP A 206 -3.31 -9.67 4.46
CA ASP A 206 -4.73 -9.42 4.29
C ASP A 206 -5.54 -9.80 5.52
N GLU A 207 -5.22 -10.93 6.15
CA GLU A 207 -5.86 -11.43 7.38
C GLU A 207 -5.81 -10.42 8.53
N TRP A 208 -4.67 -9.74 8.72
CA TRP A 208 -4.51 -8.71 9.75
C TRP A 208 -5.15 -7.39 9.34
N LEU A 209 -4.95 -7.00 8.08
CA LEU A 209 -5.45 -5.74 7.55
C LEU A 209 -6.98 -5.74 7.41
N SER A 210 -7.60 -6.85 7.03
CA SER A 210 -9.07 -6.96 6.91
C SER A 210 -9.76 -7.10 8.27
N GLY A 211 -9.05 -7.59 9.29
CA GLY A 211 -9.62 -7.85 10.61
C GLY A 211 -10.53 -9.07 10.65
N GLU A 212 -10.42 -10.01 9.72
CA GLU A 212 -11.25 -11.22 9.68
C GLU A 212 -11.30 -11.95 11.03
N ASN A 213 -10.21 -11.91 11.79
CA ASN A 213 -10.05 -12.56 13.08
C ASN A 213 -10.30 -11.62 14.27
N GLN A 214 -10.67 -10.35 14.04
CA GLN A 214 -10.91 -9.36 15.11
C GLN A 214 -12.21 -8.62 14.87
N MET A 215 -13.23 -8.97 15.68
CA MET A 215 -14.51 -8.27 15.69
C MET A 215 -14.48 -7.08 16.65
N GLY A 216 -14.81 -5.90 16.14
CA GLY A 216 -15.01 -4.69 16.94
C GLY A 216 -16.31 -4.71 17.73
N PRO A 217 -16.58 -3.64 18.51
CA PRO A 217 -17.73 -3.58 19.43
C PRO A 217 -19.10 -3.80 18.77
N ASN A 218 -19.24 -3.50 17.48
CA ASN A 218 -20.48 -3.62 16.71
C ASN A 218 -20.53 -4.88 15.83
N ASN A 219 -19.70 -5.89 16.13
CA ASN A 219 -19.56 -7.11 15.33
C ASN A 219 -19.11 -6.88 13.88
N TYR A 220 -18.39 -5.77 13.62
CA TYR A 220 -17.71 -5.50 12.36
C TYR A 220 -16.22 -5.84 12.49
N PRO A 221 -15.57 -6.39 11.43
CA PRO A 221 -14.14 -6.62 11.44
C PRO A 221 -13.39 -5.29 11.54
N VAL A 222 -12.37 -5.25 12.41
CA VAL A 222 -11.47 -4.10 12.58
C VAL A 222 -10.06 -4.54 12.24
N GLY A 223 -9.55 -4.02 11.15
CA GLY A 223 -8.20 -4.29 10.70
C GLY A 223 -7.13 -3.71 11.61
N GLN A 224 -5.99 -4.39 11.68
CA GLN A 224 -4.82 -3.98 12.44
C GLN A 224 -3.90 -3.12 11.58
N ASP A 225 -3.43 -2.02 12.14
CA ASP A 225 -2.42 -1.19 11.49
C ASP A 225 -1.07 -1.90 11.47
N ILE A 226 -0.35 -1.79 10.35
CA ILE A 226 0.97 -2.40 10.15
C ILE A 226 2.01 -1.30 9.92
N TYR A 227 3.10 -1.39 10.68
CA TYR A 227 4.26 -0.53 10.55
C TYR A 227 5.36 -1.26 9.80
N LEU A 228 5.83 -0.65 8.71
CA LEU A 228 6.88 -1.20 7.87
C LEU A 228 8.25 -0.70 8.32
N THR A 229 9.30 -1.41 7.91
CA THR A 229 10.68 -0.98 8.15
C THR A 229 11.16 0.11 7.20
N LEU A 230 10.36 0.47 6.20
CA LEU A 230 10.70 1.46 5.18
C LEU A 230 10.96 2.85 5.79
N ASP A 231 12.04 3.52 5.38
CA ASP A 231 12.28 4.94 5.65
C ASP A 231 11.83 5.77 4.45
N HIS A 232 10.87 6.66 4.67
CA HIS A 232 10.26 7.47 3.62
C HIS A 232 11.28 8.28 2.80
N ARG A 233 12.33 8.83 3.44
CA ARG A 233 13.35 9.61 2.73
C ARG A 233 14.24 8.75 1.85
N LEU A 234 14.63 7.57 2.38
CA LEU A 234 15.45 6.61 1.62
C LEU A 234 14.63 6.03 0.45
N GLN A 235 13.36 5.73 0.68
CA GLN A 235 12.46 5.24 -0.36
C GLN A 235 12.29 6.27 -1.49
N ASN A 236 11.99 7.52 -1.17
CA ASN A 236 11.84 8.56 -2.20
C ASN A 236 13.14 8.76 -2.98
N GLY A 237 14.28 8.82 -2.29
CA GLY A 237 15.57 8.91 -2.99
C GLY A 237 15.85 7.72 -3.90
N LEU A 238 15.45 6.51 -3.48
CA LEU A 238 15.57 5.30 -4.31
C LEU A 238 14.67 5.37 -5.55
N GLU A 239 13.42 5.83 -5.39
CA GLU A 239 12.47 6.00 -6.50
C GLU A 239 12.99 6.99 -7.55
N ASP A 240 13.55 8.12 -7.10
CA ASP A 240 14.13 9.13 -7.98
C ASP A 240 15.32 8.57 -8.78
N ILE A 241 16.21 7.84 -8.11
CA ILE A 241 17.38 7.20 -8.75
C ILE A 241 16.92 6.14 -9.76
N LEU A 242 15.96 5.29 -9.39
CA LEU A 242 15.43 4.27 -10.30
C LEU A 242 14.76 4.90 -11.52
N GLN A 243 14.02 5.98 -11.32
CA GLN A 243 13.37 6.70 -12.43
C GLN A 243 14.39 7.33 -13.37
N ASP A 244 15.46 7.90 -12.83
CA ASP A 244 16.54 8.48 -13.64
C ASP A 244 17.29 7.40 -14.44
N ILE A 245 17.65 6.27 -13.80
CA ILE A 245 18.28 5.13 -14.48
C ILE A 245 17.36 4.58 -15.58
N TYR A 246 16.08 4.37 -15.27
CA TYR A 246 15.12 3.81 -16.21
C TYR A 246 14.98 4.72 -17.46
N ARG A 247 14.87 6.03 -17.25
CA ARG A 247 14.76 7.01 -18.33
C ARG A 247 16.03 7.12 -19.18
N ARG A 248 17.23 7.07 -18.53
CA ARG A 248 18.50 7.25 -19.27
C ARG A 248 18.92 6.01 -20.05
N TYR A 249 18.75 4.84 -19.47
CA TYR A 249 19.31 3.60 -20.01
C TYR A 249 18.26 2.71 -20.65
N GLN A 250 16.98 2.98 -20.43
CA GLN A 250 15.84 2.21 -20.94
C GLN A 250 16.01 0.68 -20.75
N PRO A 251 16.40 0.21 -19.56
CA PRO A 251 16.54 -1.21 -19.33
C PRO A 251 15.17 -1.88 -19.45
N LYS A 252 15.15 -3.16 -19.82
CA LYS A 252 13.91 -3.95 -19.80
C LYS A 252 13.27 -3.95 -18.41
N GLN A 253 14.12 -4.07 -17.38
CA GLN A 253 13.72 -3.99 -15.97
C GLN A 253 14.93 -3.61 -15.12
N VAL A 254 14.69 -2.94 -13.99
CA VAL A 254 15.69 -2.63 -12.97
C VAL A 254 15.03 -2.65 -11.60
N GLY A 255 15.73 -3.21 -10.62
CA GLY A 255 15.32 -3.21 -9.21
C GLY A 255 16.46 -2.74 -8.33
N ALA A 256 16.13 -2.08 -7.22
CA ALA A 256 17.08 -1.69 -6.18
C ALA A 256 16.46 -1.85 -4.79
N TYR A 257 17.27 -2.30 -3.85
CA TYR A 257 16.85 -2.62 -2.49
C TYR A 257 17.92 -2.18 -1.50
N LEU A 258 17.51 -1.59 -0.40
CA LEU A 258 18.40 -1.13 0.66
C LEU A 258 18.09 -1.85 1.95
N VAL A 259 19.07 -2.60 2.47
CA VAL A 259 18.92 -3.44 3.67
C VAL A 259 19.91 -3.00 4.74
N GLU A 260 19.44 -2.87 5.97
CA GLU A 260 20.29 -2.75 7.15
C GLU A 260 20.84 -4.13 7.53
N VAL A 261 22.13 -4.32 7.37
CA VAL A 261 22.78 -5.64 7.47
C VAL A 261 22.56 -6.32 8.82
N LYS A 262 22.68 -5.58 9.93
CA LYS A 262 22.62 -6.17 11.29
C LYS A 262 21.23 -6.68 11.67
N SER A 263 20.19 -5.99 11.23
CA SER A 263 18.80 -6.31 11.59
C SER A 263 18.06 -7.07 10.49
N GLY A 264 18.56 -7.00 9.24
CA GLY A 264 17.84 -7.47 8.06
C GLY A 264 16.69 -6.55 7.63
N LYS A 265 16.53 -5.36 8.23
CA LYS A 265 15.44 -4.43 7.89
C LYS A 265 15.60 -3.90 6.47
N LEU A 266 14.54 -4.07 5.67
CA LEU A 266 14.43 -3.48 4.35
C LEU A 266 14.05 -2.01 4.52
N LEU A 267 14.97 -1.09 4.25
CA LEU A 267 14.79 0.34 4.43
C LEU A 267 14.19 1.04 3.22
N ALA A 268 14.43 0.49 2.03
CA ALA A 268 13.84 0.94 0.78
C ALA A 268 13.83 -0.19 -0.25
N ALA A 269 12.80 -0.21 -1.12
CA ALA A 269 12.64 -1.18 -2.19
C ALA A 269 11.92 -0.56 -3.38
N GLY A 270 12.46 -0.75 -4.58
CA GLY A 270 11.80 -0.24 -5.78
C GLY A 270 12.25 -0.99 -7.03
N GLN A 271 11.45 -0.86 -8.07
CA GLN A 271 11.73 -1.42 -9.40
C GLN A 271 11.10 -0.58 -10.51
N ARG A 272 11.59 -0.79 -11.73
CA ARG A 272 11.00 -0.23 -12.96
C ARG A 272 10.93 -1.33 -14.03
N PRO A 273 9.87 -1.36 -14.86
CA PRO A 273 8.65 -0.55 -14.76
C PRO A 273 7.97 -0.61 -13.40
N SER A 274 7.21 0.40 -13.05
CA SER A 274 6.40 0.47 -11.84
C SER A 274 4.98 0.90 -12.21
N PHE A 275 4.04 0.78 -11.31
CA PHE A 275 2.64 1.15 -11.54
C PHE A 275 2.12 2.07 -10.44
N ASN A 276 1.11 2.87 -10.79
CA ASN A 276 0.40 3.72 -9.85
C ASN A 276 -0.51 2.87 -8.96
N LEU A 277 -0.31 2.91 -7.65
CA LEU A 277 -1.07 2.13 -6.67
C LEU A 277 -2.57 2.46 -6.65
N ASN A 278 -2.94 3.72 -6.90
CA ASN A 278 -4.32 4.19 -6.86
C ASN A 278 -5.08 3.88 -8.15
N THR A 279 -4.47 4.15 -9.33
CA THR A 279 -5.09 3.98 -10.65
C THR A 279 -4.78 2.63 -11.29
N LYS A 280 -3.68 1.97 -10.89
CA LYS A 280 -3.09 0.77 -11.50
C LYS A 280 -2.49 0.99 -12.88
N GLU A 281 -2.35 2.23 -13.32
CA GLU A 281 -1.66 2.57 -14.56
C GLU A 281 -0.22 2.03 -14.54
N GLY A 282 0.19 1.37 -15.62
CA GLY A 282 1.51 0.74 -15.77
C GLY A 282 1.63 -0.69 -15.22
N ILE A 283 0.57 -1.27 -14.61
CA ILE A 283 0.64 -2.62 -14.03
C ILE A 283 0.87 -3.72 -15.08
N ASP A 284 0.36 -3.53 -16.29
CA ASP A 284 0.51 -4.49 -17.38
C ASP A 284 1.93 -4.54 -17.94
N ASP A 285 2.75 -3.50 -17.71
CA ASP A 285 4.15 -3.46 -18.14
C ASP A 285 5.02 -4.41 -17.31
N LEU A 286 4.79 -4.48 -16.00
CA LEU A 286 5.46 -5.39 -15.09
C LEU A 286 4.64 -5.56 -13.79
N TRP A 287 3.88 -6.63 -13.67
CA TRP A 287 3.09 -6.93 -12.48
C TRP A 287 3.88 -7.69 -11.40
N GLN A 288 4.96 -8.38 -11.78
CA GLN A 288 5.78 -9.21 -10.88
C GLN A 288 6.58 -8.35 -9.90
N ASN A 289 6.64 -8.79 -8.66
CA ASN A 289 7.58 -8.26 -7.68
C ASN A 289 8.96 -8.90 -7.90
N LEU A 290 9.86 -8.17 -8.56
CA LEU A 290 11.18 -8.67 -8.91
C LEU A 290 11.99 -9.17 -7.69
N MET A 291 11.73 -8.60 -6.50
CA MET A 291 12.47 -8.97 -5.28
C MET A 291 12.31 -10.44 -4.93
N VAL A 292 11.12 -11.02 -5.13
CA VAL A 292 10.78 -12.38 -4.69
C VAL A 292 10.34 -13.31 -5.82
N GLU A 293 9.86 -12.77 -6.96
CA GLU A 293 9.28 -13.55 -8.05
C GLU A 293 10.23 -13.75 -9.24
N ALA A 294 11.31 -12.96 -9.34
CA ALA A 294 12.24 -13.02 -10.46
C ALA A 294 13.56 -13.69 -10.03
N ALA A 295 13.72 -14.94 -10.40
CA ALA A 295 14.99 -15.64 -10.22
C ALA A 295 15.87 -15.52 -11.48
N TYR A 296 17.15 -15.23 -11.29
CA TYR A 296 18.13 -15.08 -12.36
C TYR A 296 19.49 -15.65 -11.96
N GLU A 297 20.35 -15.92 -12.91
CA GLU A 297 21.73 -16.32 -12.64
C GLU A 297 22.49 -15.13 -12.02
N PRO A 298 22.96 -15.22 -10.77
CA PRO A 298 23.54 -14.06 -10.07
C PRO A 298 24.88 -13.59 -10.66
N GLY A 299 25.50 -14.43 -11.48
CA GLY A 299 26.77 -14.12 -12.11
C GLY A 299 27.87 -13.81 -11.10
N SER A 300 28.81 -12.92 -11.47
CA SER A 300 30.01 -12.64 -10.67
C SER A 300 29.76 -12.09 -9.27
N THR A 301 28.53 -11.72 -8.90
CA THR A 301 28.20 -11.32 -7.53
C THR A 301 28.43 -12.47 -6.54
N ILE A 302 28.17 -13.72 -6.95
CA ILE A 302 28.33 -14.90 -6.11
C ILE A 302 29.78 -15.16 -5.71
N LYS A 303 30.78 -14.68 -6.46
CA LYS A 303 32.20 -14.92 -6.22
C LYS A 303 32.66 -14.46 -4.84
N ILE A 304 32.02 -13.45 -4.29
CA ILE A 304 32.27 -12.99 -2.92
C ILE A 304 31.91 -14.10 -1.92
N LEU A 305 30.76 -14.74 -2.11
CA LEU A 305 30.31 -15.85 -1.26
C LEU A 305 31.21 -17.11 -1.46
N THR A 306 31.61 -17.35 -2.68
CA THR A 306 32.54 -18.47 -3.00
C THR A 306 33.90 -18.29 -2.33
N MET A 307 34.43 -17.08 -2.37
CA MET A 307 35.72 -16.76 -1.72
C MET A 307 35.60 -16.86 -0.20
N ALA A 308 34.49 -16.29 0.38
CA ALA A 308 34.25 -16.34 1.82
C ALA A 308 34.16 -17.81 2.33
N GLU A 309 33.43 -18.65 1.64
CA GLU A 309 33.28 -20.05 1.99
C GLU A 309 34.62 -20.82 1.86
N ALA A 310 35.39 -20.52 0.82
CA ALA A 310 36.71 -21.13 0.64
C ALA A 310 37.71 -20.74 1.76
N ILE A 311 37.61 -19.50 2.25
CA ILE A 311 38.37 -19.03 3.42
C ILE A 311 37.90 -19.75 4.69
N ASP A 312 36.58 -19.82 4.91
CA ASP A 312 35.98 -20.44 6.09
C ASP A 312 36.34 -21.96 6.18
N GLN A 313 36.33 -22.68 5.04
CA GLN A 313 36.78 -24.08 4.95
C GLN A 313 38.27 -24.24 5.02
N GLY A 314 39.08 -23.19 5.05
CA GLY A 314 40.54 -23.22 5.13
C GLY A 314 41.22 -23.85 3.91
N VAL A 315 40.57 -23.82 2.74
CA VAL A 315 41.12 -24.42 1.50
C VAL A 315 42.06 -23.46 0.75
N ILE A 316 42.19 -22.20 1.22
CA ILE A 316 43.13 -21.20 0.72
C ILE A 316 44.26 -21.06 1.74
N LYS A 317 45.50 -21.14 1.28
CA LYS A 317 46.70 -20.87 2.08
C LYS A 317 47.32 -19.57 1.63
N GLU A 318 48.09 -18.94 2.51
CA GLU A 318 48.89 -17.76 2.17
C GLU A 318 49.75 -18.03 0.93
N ASN A 319 49.71 -17.15 -0.04
CA ASN A 319 50.38 -17.25 -1.35
C ASN A 319 49.86 -18.33 -2.30
N ASP A 320 48.76 -19.00 -2.00
CA ASP A 320 48.10 -19.87 -2.96
C ASP A 320 47.62 -19.11 -4.19
N GLY A 321 47.66 -19.76 -5.33
CA GLY A 321 47.23 -19.20 -6.59
C GLY A 321 46.81 -20.20 -7.63
N PHE A 322 46.51 -19.71 -8.78
CA PHE A 322 46.07 -20.49 -9.93
C PHE A 322 46.55 -19.85 -11.23
N LYS A 323 46.60 -20.65 -12.30
CA LYS A 323 46.85 -20.15 -13.66
C LYS A 323 45.55 -19.66 -14.27
N SER A 324 45.47 -18.34 -14.52
CA SER A 324 44.32 -17.71 -15.14
C SER A 324 44.19 -18.00 -16.64
N GLY A 325 43.04 -17.63 -17.23
CA GLY A 325 42.77 -17.73 -18.67
C GLY A 325 41.69 -18.75 -19.00
N SER A 326 41.99 -20.06 -18.85
CA SER A 326 41.01 -21.10 -19.08
C SER A 326 41.30 -22.38 -18.27
N VAL A 327 40.24 -23.13 -17.97
CA VAL A 327 40.30 -24.41 -17.25
C VAL A 327 39.25 -25.35 -17.80
N GLU A 328 39.61 -26.63 -17.92
CA GLU A 328 38.67 -27.68 -18.31
C GLU A 328 37.86 -28.15 -17.09
N VAL A 329 36.53 -28.22 -17.30
CA VAL A 329 35.56 -28.72 -16.33
C VAL A 329 34.73 -29.78 -17.03
N TYR A 330 35.08 -31.06 -16.80
CA TYR A 330 34.55 -32.20 -17.55
C TYR A 330 34.76 -31.99 -19.07
N ASN A 331 33.71 -31.91 -19.86
CA ASN A 331 33.72 -31.67 -21.30
C ASN A 331 33.50 -30.20 -21.70
N TYR A 332 33.60 -29.27 -20.73
CA TYR A 332 33.37 -27.84 -20.95
C TYR A 332 34.60 -27.03 -20.57
N THR A 333 34.94 -26.02 -21.40
CA THR A 333 36.03 -25.09 -21.12
C THR A 333 35.50 -23.80 -20.53
N VAL A 334 35.76 -23.54 -19.23
CA VAL A 334 35.52 -22.27 -18.57
C VAL A 334 36.64 -21.28 -18.90
N ARG A 335 36.29 -20.07 -19.24
CA ARG A 335 37.25 -19.01 -19.57
C ARG A 335 37.02 -17.74 -18.73
N ASP A 336 38.14 -17.06 -18.45
CA ASP A 336 38.12 -15.69 -17.99
C ASP A 336 37.71 -14.77 -19.15
N TYR A 337 37.26 -13.53 -18.86
CA TYR A 337 36.95 -12.59 -19.91
C TYR A 337 38.20 -12.16 -20.69
N ASN A 338 39.38 -12.14 -20.04
CA ASN A 338 40.64 -12.06 -20.74
C ASN A 338 41.04 -13.45 -21.26
N LYS A 339 40.79 -13.70 -22.53
CA LYS A 339 41.01 -14.99 -23.16
C LYS A 339 42.48 -15.51 -23.10
N TYR A 340 43.44 -14.57 -22.97
CA TYR A 340 44.85 -14.91 -22.86
C TYR A 340 45.29 -15.20 -21.42
N GLY A 341 44.45 -14.90 -20.44
CA GLY A 341 44.77 -14.92 -19.02
C GLY A 341 45.70 -13.78 -18.60
N TRP A 342 46.03 -13.78 -17.32
CA TRP A 342 46.98 -12.85 -16.69
C TRP A 342 48.21 -13.56 -16.15
N GLY A 343 48.42 -14.83 -16.55
CA GLY A 343 49.43 -15.70 -15.97
C GLY A 343 49.00 -16.28 -14.62
N TRP A 344 49.95 -16.41 -13.71
CA TRP A 344 49.69 -16.89 -12.34
C TRP A 344 49.12 -15.74 -11.50
N LEU A 345 47.99 -15.95 -10.82
CA LEU A 345 47.33 -15.03 -9.91
C LEU A 345 47.16 -15.70 -8.54
N ASN A 346 47.27 -14.95 -7.46
CA ASN A 346 46.68 -15.35 -6.19
C ASN A 346 45.15 -15.19 -6.21
N PHE A 347 44.45 -15.73 -5.21
CA PHE A 347 42.96 -15.69 -5.21
C PHE A 347 42.42 -14.31 -4.99
N ASP A 348 43.09 -13.42 -4.26
CA ASP A 348 42.66 -12.01 -4.07
C ASP A 348 42.71 -11.26 -5.40
N GLU A 349 43.80 -11.37 -6.14
CA GLU A 349 43.92 -10.84 -7.50
C GLU A 349 42.87 -11.43 -8.45
N GLY A 350 42.60 -12.77 -8.30
CA GLY A 350 41.56 -13.45 -9.03
C GLY A 350 40.17 -12.86 -8.78
N LEU A 351 39.83 -12.56 -7.53
CA LEU A 351 38.58 -11.90 -7.16
C LEU A 351 38.49 -10.46 -7.71
N ILE A 352 39.55 -9.66 -7.54
CA ILE A 352 39.65 -8.30 -8.07
C ILE A 352 39.44 -8.25 -9.58
N ARG A 353 39.99 -9.22 -10.31
CA ARG A 353 39.86 -9.36 -11.77
C ARG A 353 38.60 -10.11 -12.19
N SER A 354 37.77 -10.51 -11.23
CA SER A 354 36.56 -11.30 -11.48
C SER A 354 36.84 -12.60 -12.29
N SER A 355 37.91 -13.32 -11.95
CA SER A 355 38.28 -14.54 -12.64
C SER A 355 37.26 -15.66 -12.41
N ASN A 356 36.74 -16.24 -13.48
CA ASN A 356 35.90 -17.44 -13.44
C ASN A 356 36.76 -18.67 -13.10
N VAL A 357 37.98 -18.72 -13.67
CA VAL A 357 38.93 -19.82 -13.47
C VAL A 357 39.34 -19.95 -12.01
N GLY A 358 39.58 -18.81 -11.33
CA GLY A 358 39.86 -18.79 -9.90
C GLY A 358 38.72 -19.38 -9.05
N MET A 359 37.46 -19.05 -9.38
CA MET A 359 36.32 -19.62 -8.65
C MET A 359 36.11 -21.11 -8.92
N VAL A 360 36.31 -21.57 -10.15
CA VAL A 360 36.33 -23.00 -10.48
C VAL A 360 37.37 -23.75 -9.64
N GLU A 361 38.57 -23.17 -9.50
CA GLU A 361 39.63 -23.77 -8.68
C GLU A 361 39.24 -23.83 -7.20
N LEU A 362 38.60 -22.79 -6.67
CA LEU A 362 38.09 -22.79 -5.30
C LEU A 362 37.03 -23.86 -5.07
N VAL A 363 36.03 -23.95 -5.97
CA VAL A 363 35.00 -24.99 -5.87
C VAL A 363 35.60 -26.39 -5.93
N LYS A 364 36.57 -26.62 -6.82
CA LYS A 364 37.29 -27.92 -6.88
C LYS A 364 38.05 -28.24 -5.58
N ARG A 365 38.66 -27.23 -4.92
CA ARG A 365 39.36 -27.40 -3.64
C ARG A 365 38.41 -27.65 -2.48
N MET A 366 37.26 -26.97 -2.43
CA MET A 366 36.20 -27.23 -1.44
C MET A 366 35.55 -28.61 -1.63
N GLY A 367 35.52 -29.10 -2.87
CA GLY A 367 34.66 -30.19 -3.32
C GLY A 367 33.28 -29.68 -3.70
N ASP A 368 32.80 -30.09 -4.86
CA ASP A 368 31.53 -29.59 -5.43
C ASP A 368 30.31 -29.93 -4.58
N ASP A 369 30.25 -31.07 -3.89
CA ASP A 369 29.18 -31.43 -2.97
C ASP A 369 29.18 -30.54 -1.70
N ASN A 370 30.37 -30.20 -1.17
CA ASN A 370 30.50 -29.28 -0.04
C ASN A 370 30.05 -27.89 -0.44
N TRP A 371 30.46 -27.42 -1.61
CA TRP A 371 30.03 -26.14 -2.15
C TRP A 371 28.49 -26.06 -2.32
N VAL A 372 27.87 -27.10 -2.89
CA VAL A 372 26.39 -27.18 -3.00
C VAL A 372 25.72 -27.14 -1.63
N THR A 373 26.32 -27.80 -0.63
CA THR A 373 25.82 -27.75 0.76
C THR A 373 25.91 -26.33 1.33
N SER A 374 26.99 -25.61 1.04
CA SER A 374 27.15 -24.21 1.45
C SER A 374 26.14 -23.29 0.78
N LEU A 375 25.85 -23.46 -0.51
CA LEU A 375 24.77 -22.69 -1.18
C LEU A 375 23.41 -22.91 -0.50
N ARG A 376 23.08 -24.13 -0.09
CA ARG A 376 21.85 -24.42 0.65
C ARG A 376 21.84 -23.79 2.04
N LYS A 377 22.96 -23.78 2.77
CA LYS A 377 23.12 -23.10 4.06
C LYS A 377 22.92 -21.59 3.92
N MET A 378 23.32 -21.00 2.78
CA MET A 378 23.10 -19.61 2.44
C MET A 378 21.65 -19.31 2.00
N GLY A 379 20.75 -20.30 2.02
CA GLY A 379 19.33 -20.15 1.73
C GLY A 379 18.93 -20.25 0.26
N PHE A 380 19.88 -20.55 -0.65
CA PHE A 380 19.54 -20.75 -2.06
C PHE A 380 18.77 -22.07 -2.28
N GLY A 381 17.85 -22.05 -3.23
CA GLY A 381 16.99 -23.19 -3.55
C GLY A 381 15.79 -23.38 -2.61
N THR A 382 15.57 -22.45 -1.67
CA THR A 382 14.41 -22.44 -0.76
C THR A 382 13.81 -21.05 -0.70
N THR A 383 12.55 -20.93 -0.31
CA THR A 383 11.95 -19.61 -0.02
C THR A 383 12.59 -18.99 1.21
N THR A 384 12.64 -17.66 1.26
CA THR A 384 13.10 -16.92 2.45
C THR A 384 12.01 -16.80 3.52
N ALA A 385 10.82 -17.37 3.26
CA ALA A 385 9.61 -17.22 4.06
C ALA A 385 9.24 -15.75 4.26
N SER A 386 9.32 -14.96 3.18
CA SER A 386 8.96 -13.54 3.19
C SER A 386 7.47 -13.30 3.42
N ARG A 387 6.61 -14.28 3.17
CA ARG A 387 5.16 -14.23 3.08
C ARG A 387 4.62 -13.47 1.86
N LEU A 388 5.46 -12.79 1.09
CA LEU A 388 5.00 -12.14 -0.13
C LEU A 388 4.47 -13.18 -1.12
N PRO A 389 3.40 -12.87 -1.85
CA PRO A 389 2.83 -13.78 -2.84
C PRO A 389 3.86 -14.21 -3.88
N ASN A 390 3.71 -15.43 -4.39
CA ASN A 390 4.47 -15.98 -5.51
C ASN A 390 5.99 -16.03 -5.31
N GLU A 391 6.48 -16.01 -4.07
CA GLU A 391 7.92 -16.15 -3.79
C GLU A 391 8.46 -17.45 -4.42
N THR A 392 9.42 -17.31 -5.35
CA THR A 392 10.08 -18.45 -5.99
C THR A 392 11.33 -18.88 -5.25
N THR A 393 11.61 -20.17 -5.26
CA THR A 393 12.85 -20.74 -4.68
C THR A 393 14.09 -20.50 -5.53
N GLY A 394 13.92 -20.01 -6.77
CA GLY A 394 14.96 -20.12 -7.77
C GLY A 394 15.17 -21.59 -8.21
N ASN A 395 16.28 -21.85 -8.88
CA ASN A 395 16.63 -23.20 -9.33
C ASN A 395 18.03 -23.55 -8.82
N LEU A 396 18.12 -24.62 -8.03
CA LEU A 396 19.37 -25.22 -7.54
C LEU A 396 19.46 -26.70 -8.00
N ASP A 397 19.04 -26.99 -9.25
CA ASP A 397 19.18 -28.31 -9.85
C ASP A 397 20.61 -28.50 -10.36
N PHE A 398 21.35 -29.37 -9.68
CA PHE A 398 22.71 -29.74 -9.97
C PHE A 398 22.82 -31.18 -10.46
N SER A 399 21.84 -31.65 -11.21
CA SER A 399 21.92 -32.95 -11.92
C SER A 399 23.11 -33.00 -12.90
N ASN A 400 23.46 -31.84 -13.49
CA ASN A 400 24.66 -31.67 -14.30
C ASN A 400 25.86 -31.26 -13.41
N PRO A 401 26.92 -32.05 -13.32
CA PRO A 401 28.10 -31.75 -12.52
C PRO A 401 28.85 -30.47 -12.99
N VAL A 402 28.75 -30.10 -14.26
CA VAL A 402 29.32 -28.84 -14.76
C VAL A 402 28.65 -27.66 -14.08
N SER A 403 27.30 -27.68 -13.92
CA SER A 403 26.55 -26.61 -13.27
C SER A 403 26.95 -26.39 -11.81
N ARG A 404 27.29 -27.47 -11.07
CA ARG A 404 27.80 -27.36 -9.68
C ARG A 404 29.06 -26.51 -9.62
N ILE A 405 30.01 -26.76 -10.50
CA ILE A 405 31.27 -26.01 -10.52
C ILE A 405 31.06 -24.59 -11.05
N MET A 406 30.24 -24.42 -12.09
CA MET A 406 29.93 -23.10 -12.66
C MET A 406 29.17 -22.21 -11.68
N SER A 407 28.44 -22.78 -10.73
CA SER A 407 27.74 -22.00 -9.70
C SER A 407 28.70 -21.19 -8.80
N GLY A 408 29.98 -21.57 -8.71
CA GLY A 408 30.99 -20.81 -8.01
C GLY A 408 31.26 -19.40 -8.59
N PHE A 409 30.91 -19.19 -9.87
CA PHE A 409 30.93 -17.83 -10.48
C PHE A 409 29.56 -17.38 -10.92
N GLY A 410 28.49 -18.01 -10.39
CA GLY A 410 27.11 -17.55 -10.49
C GLY A 410 26.38 -17.94 -11.76
N GLN A 411 26.78 -19.02 -12.43
CA GLN A 411 26.09 -19.62 -13.56
C GLN A 411 25.64 -21.07 -13.24
N GLY A 412 24.62 -21.53 -13.96
CA GLY A 412 24.10 -22.89 -13.77
C GLY A 412 23.15 -23.06 -12.58
N PHE A 413 22.77 -21.96 -11.91
CA PHE A 413 21.68 -21.88 -10.93
C PHE A 413 21.04 -20.53 -10.98
N SER A 414 19.83 -20.39 -10.41
CA SER A 414 19.18 -19.11 -10.31
C SER A 414 18.74 -18.80 -8.88
N ALA A 415 18.78 -17.51 -8.53
CA ALA A 415 18.40 -17.00 -7.22
C ALA A 415 17.61 -15.70 -7.37
N THR A 416 16.75 -15.41 -6.38
CA THR A 416 16.02 -14.14 -6.30
C THR A 416 16.87 -13.06 -5.65
N PRO A 417 16.57 -11.77 -5.88
CA PRO A 417 17.22 -10.66 -5.17
C PRO A 417 17.16 -10.79 -3.65
N ILE A 418 16.02 -11.23 -3.09
CA ILE A 418 15.88 -11.37 -1.63
C ILE A 418 16.79 -12.47 -1.08
N GLN A 419 16.95 -13.61 -1.79
CA GLN A 419 17.89 -14.67 -1.39
C GLN A 419 19.32 -14.15 -1.41
N LEU A 420 19.72 -13.42 -2.46
CA LEU A 420 21.06 -12.81 -2.54
C LEU A 420 21.30 -11.83 -1.41
N MET A 421 20.37 -10.88 -1.16
CA MET A 421 20.50 -9.93 -0.06
C MET A 421 20.68 -10.65 1.27
N GLN A 422 19.85 -11.67 1.54
CA GLN A 422 19.93 -12.45 2.77
C GLN A 422 21.29 -13.15 2.90
N ALA A 423 21.78 -13.82 1.87
CA ALA A 423 23.10 -14.46 1.86
C ALA A 423 24.23 -13.45 2.10
N PHE A 424 24.18 -12.28 1.46
CA PHE A 424 25.19 -11.23 1.62
C PHE A 424 25.23 -10.61 3.02
N THR A 425 24.15 -10.70 3.80
CA THR A 425 24.19 -10.24 5.19
C THR A 425 25.24 -10.99 6.00
N SER A 426 25.49 -12.28 5.71
CA SER A 426 26.51 -13.08 6.42
C SER A 426 27.92 -12.52 6.24
N ILE A 427 28.23 -11.98 5.04
CA ILE A 427 29.56 -11.38 4.77
C ILE A 427 29.77 -10.12 5.63
N ALA A 428 28.77 -9.26 5.70
CA ALA A 428 28.89 -7.98 6.38
C ALA A 428 28.49 -8.04 7.88
N ASN A 429 28.09 -9.22 8.38
CA ASN A 429 27.64 -9.45 9.76
C ASN A 429 28.41 -10.61 10.44
N GLN A 430 29.72 -10.67 10.21
CA GLN A 430 30.65 -11.59 10.89
C GLN A 430 30.28 -13.10 10.74
N GLY A 431 29.73 -13.48 9.59
CA GLY A 431 29.28 -14.85 9.30
C GLY A 431 27.82 -15.13 9.67
N GLU A 432 27.14 -14.22 10.35
CA GLU A 432 25.74 -14.38 10.75
C GLU A 432 24.81 -13.92 9.63
N MET A 433 24.04 -14.83 9.05
CA MET A 433 22.99 -14.53 8.08
C MET A 433 21.71 -14.14 8.78
N VAL A 434 21.14 -12.98 8.42
CA VAL A 434 19.88 -12.48 8.98
C VAL A 434 18.76 -12.54 7.96
N LYS A 435 17.54 -12.82 8.43
CA LYS A 435 16.34 -12.80 7.60
C LYS A 435 15.99 -11.38 7.20
N ILE A 436 15.66 -11.15 5.92
CA ILE A 436 15.16 -9.86 5.46
C ILE A 436 13.76 -9.63 6.01
N GLN A 437 13.55 -8.45 6.62
CA GLN A 437 12.32 -8.04 7.27
C GLN A 437 11.83 -6.74 6.66
N TYR A 438 10.55 -6.66 6.37
CA TYR A 438 9.90 -5.42 5.89
C TYR A 438 8.74 -4.99 6.81
N ILE A 439 8.40 -5.80 7.83
CA ILE A 439 7.44 -5.45 8.87
C ILE A 439 8.21 -5.13 10.15
N GLU A 440 7.95 -3.94 10.72
CA GLU A 440 8.47 -3.55 12.02
C GLU A 440 7.59 -4.16 13.14
N HIS A 441 6.29 -3.94 13.07
CA HIS A 441 5.30 -4.54 13.96
C HIS A 441 3.88 -4.39 13.42
N VAL A 442 2.97 -5.21 13.94
CA VAL A 442 1.53 -5.09 13.75
C VAL A 442 0.94 -4.45 15.00
N ALA A 443 0.21 -3.34 14.84
CA ALA A 443 -0.37 -2.63 15.99
C ALA A 443 -1.56 -3.43 16.54
N ASN A 444 -1.48 -3.76 17.84
CA ASN A 444 -2.57 -4.39 18.58
C ASN A 444 -3.00 -3.44 19.71
N GLN A 445 -4.29 -3.35 20.01
CA GLN A 445 -4.77 -2.51 21.13
C GLN A 445 -4.13 -2.89 22.48
N SER A 446 -3.80 -4.17 22.68
CA SER A 446 -3.05 -4.64 23.84
C SER A 446 -1.60 -4.17 23.87
N TYR A 447 -0.95 -3.97 22.72
CA TYR A 447 0.44 -3.50 22.63
C TYR A 447 0.57 -2.03 23.05
N LYS A 448 -0.36 -1.16 22.66
CA LYS A 448 -0.40 0.24 23.12
C LYS A 448 -0.50 0.37 24.64
N ARG A 449 -1.20 -0.56 25.30
CA ARG A 449 -1.28 -0.60 26.78
C ARG A 449 0.02 -1.07 27.45
N GLN A 450 0.74 -2.01 26.83
CA GLN A 450 2.00 -2.54 27.38
C GLN A 450 3.15 -1.53 27.32
N VAL A 451 3.24 -0.74 26.25
CA VAL A 451 4.27 0.30 26.10
C VAL A 451 4.04 1.48 27.03
N LEU A 452 2.79 1.87 27.27
CA LEU A 452 2.44 2.94 28.21
C LEU A 452 2.48 2.52 29.69
N GLY A 453 2.51 1.24 29.99
CA GLY A 453 2.65 0.71 31.36
C GLY A 453 4.09 0.47 31.82
N GLN A 454 5.09 0.76 30.96
CA GLN A 454 6.53 0.66 31.28
C GLN A 454 7.23 2.02 31.31
N ALA A 455 6.50 3.14 31.19
CA ALA A 455 7.04 4.51 31.27
C ALA A 455 6.82 5.11 32.66
#